data_477df0d7b4b7aaa0d8004b1de42ea8ea
#
_entry.id   477df0d7b4b7aaa0d8004b1de42ea8ea
#
_cell.length_a   1.000
_cell.length_b   1.000
_cell.length_c   1.000
_cell.angle_alpha   90.00
_cell.angle_beta   90.00
_cell.angle_gamma   90.00
#
_symmetry.space_group_name_H-M   'P 1'
#
loop_
_entity.id
_entity.type
_entity.pdbx_description
1 polymer ?
#
loop_
_entity_poly.entity_id
_entity_poly.type
_entity_poly.pdbx_seq_one_letter_code
_entity_poly.pdbx_strand_id
1 'polypeptide(L)'
;VARREKGGFWVGVAAVLFYPLTGIARRVYVGAEKIPRQGPALLVMNHISHLDPAVDAVFVHRQKRVPRFLFKESLMRAPILGPIVAGSGQIPVSRGSAAAGDSLKAAHEALQDGKIVVIYPEGTITKDPAGWPKESFTGAARLALQNDVPVIPIARWGTSQIFNGYTKKFTPFPRKTITHSVGDPLDLSAYRGGNTRSASKLREVTKIMMDDVTRLLGEIRHEEPPSVKPGDTA
;
A
#
# COMPACT_ATOMS: atom_id res chain seq x y z
N VAL A 1 -11.63 19.94 14.97
CA VAL A 1 -11.94 18.73 14.18
C VAL A 1 -11.21 18.82 12.85
N ALA A 2 -10.30 17.87 12.53
CA ALA A 2 -9.57 17.87 11.28
C ALA A 2 -10.53 17.81 10.08
N ARG A 3 -10.38 18.75 9.15
CA ARG A 3 -11.24 18.85 7.97
C ARG A 3 -10.89 17.71 7.00
N ARG A 4 -11.91 17.09 6.39
CA ARG A 4 -11.71 16.06 5.37
C ARG A 4 -10.90 16.61 4.19
N GLU A 5 -9.92 15.83 3.69
CA GLU A 5 -9.22 16.16 2.44
C GLU A 5 -10.22 16.17 1.28
N LYS A 6 -10.22 17.24 0.47
CA LYS A 6 -11.11 17.37 -0.69
C LYS A 6 -10.58 16.48 -1.82
N GLY A 7 -11.36 15.48 -2.23
CA GLY A 7 -10.96 14.50 -3.25
C GLY A 7 -11.34 14.86 -4.68
N GLY A 8 -12.13 15.89 -4.90
CA GLY A 8 -12.67 16.22 -6.23
C GLY A 8 -13.72 15.19 -6.74
N PHE A 9 -14.22 15.43 -7.96
CA PHE A 9 -15.30 14.65 -8.58
C PHE A 9 -14.95 13.15 -8.70
N TRP A 10 -13.77 12.82 -9.23
CA TRP A 10 -13.38 11.42 -9.49
C TRP A 10 -13.15 10.59 -8.22
N VAL A 11 -12.73 11.23 -7.13
CA VAL A 11 -12.69 10.55 -5.82
C VAL A 11 -14.10 10.24 -5.31
N GLY A 12 -15.07 11.13 -5.59
CA GLY A 12 -16.48 10.85 -5.33
C GLY A 12 -16.99 9.65 -6.13
N VAL A 13 -16.69 9.60 -7.42
CA VAL A 13 -17.04 8.44 -8.29
C VAL A 13 -16.40 7.16 -7.78
N ALA A 14 -15.10 7.18 -7.44
CA ALA A 14 -14.41 6.03 -6.85
C ALA A 14 -15.08 5.58 -5.54
N ALA A 15 -15.50 6.52 -4.69
CA ALA A 15 -16.18 6.20 -3.45
C ALA A 15 -17.53 5.50 -3.72
N VAL A 16 -18.35 6.03 -4.62
CA VAL A 16 -19.65 5.41 -5.00
C VAL A 16 -19.45 3.97 -5.50
N LEU A 17 -18.37 3.69 -6.23
CA LEU A 17 -18.07 2.36 -6.76
C LEU A 17 -17.50 1.43 -5.67
N PHE A 18 -16.50 1.92 -4.89
CA PHE A 18 -15.72 1.05 -4.02
C PHE A 18 -16.38 0.79 -2.65
N TYR A 19 -17.21 1.69 -2.13
CA TYR A 19 -17.89 1.46 -0.86
C TYR A 19 -18.87 0.29 -0.90
N PRO A 20 -19.75 0.14 -1.91
CA PRO A 20 -20.59 -1.06 -2.06
C PRO A 20 -19.76 -2.32 -2.33
N LEU A 21 -18.81 -2.25 -3.28
CA LEU A 21 -17.95 -3.38 -3.63
C LEU A 21 -17.22 -3.95 -2.41
N THR A 22 -16.69 -3.11 -1.56
CA THR A 22 -15.99 -3.55 -0.34
C THR A 22 -16.93 -3.80 0.84
N GLY A 23 -18.19 -3.39 0.74
CA GLY A 23 -19.26 -3.60 1.72
C GLY A 23 -19.72 -5.07 1.85
N ILE A 24 -19.40 -5.90 0.87
CA ILE A 24 -19.62 -7.35 0.92
C ILE A 24 -18.85 -8.02 2.06
N ALA A 25 -17.77 -7.42 2.54
CA ALA A 25 -16.95 -7.92 3.65
C ALA A 25 -17.26 -7.20 4.97
N ARG A 26 -16.99 -7.88 6.09
CA ARG A 26 -16.84 -7.23 7.39
C ARG A 26 -15.46 -6.55 7.42
N ARG A 27 -15.39 -5.32 7.91
CA ARG A 27 -14.15 -4.55 7.98
C ARG A 27 -13.73 -4.38 9.43
N VAL A 28 -12.48 -4.72 9.75
CA VAL A 28 -11.86 -4.53 11.05
C VAL A 28 -10.62 -3.65 10.85
N TYR A 29 -10.50 -2.61 11.66
CA TYR A 29 -9.39 -1.66 11.61
C TYR A 29 -8.74 -1.59 12.98
N VAL A 30 -7.47 -1.94 13.07
CA VAL A 30 -6.66 -1.91 14.29
C VAL A 30 -5.63 -0.81 14.12
N GLY A 31 -5.52 0.13 15.07
CA GLY A 31 -4.54 1.20 15.04
C GLY A 31 -4.76 2.25 13.93
N ALA A 32 -5.97 2.35 13.35
CA ALA A 32 -6.25 3.26 12.25
C ALA A 32 -6.07 4.75 12.60
N GLU A 33 -6.14 5.10 13.88
CA GLU A 33 -5.87 6.43 14.43
C GLU A 33 -4.42 6.88 14.26
N LYS A 34 -3.48 5.96 14.03
CA LYS A 34 -2.06 6.23 13.75
C LYS A 34 -1.84 6.86 12.37
N ILE A 35 -2.83 6.75 11.46
CA ILE A 35 -2.76 7.44 10.17
C ILE A 35 -2.97 8.94 10.37
N PRO A 36 -2.02 9.79 9.96
CA PRO A 36 -2.13 11.24 10.18
C PRO A 36 -3.31 11.82 9.42
N ARG A 37 -4.15 12.56 10.13
CA ARG A 37 -5.33 13.22 9.56
C ARG A 37 -4.99 14.42 8.67
N GLN A 38 -3.77 14.91 8.76
CA GLN A 38 -3.22 16.01 7.96
C GLN A 38 -1.74 15.75 7.68
N GLY A 39 -1.19 16.44 6.68
CA GLY A 39 0.21 16.30 6.29
C GLY A 39 0.48 15.03 5.47
N PRO A 40 1.72 14.86 5.01
CA PRO A 40 2.10 13.71 4.21
C PRO A 40 2.26 12.44 5.05
N ALA A 41 2.09 11.28 4.41
CA ALA A 41 2.52 10.00 4.96
C ALA A 41 2.76 9.00 3.82
N LEU A 42 3.74 8.14 4.01
CA LEU A 42 4.00 6.98 3.16
C LEU A 42 3.44 5.73 3.85
N LEU A 43 2.39 5.13 3.29
CA LEU A 43 1.81 3.89 3.79
C LEU A 43 2.41 2.72 3.01
N VAL A 44 3.03 1.79 3.72
CA VAL A 44 3.68 0.60 3.15
C VAL A 44 2.83 -0.62 3.49
N MET A 45 2.35 -1.33 2.46
CA MET A 45 1.36 -2.39 2.65
C MET A 45 1.75 -3.66 1.88
N ASN A 46 1.30 -4.84 2.39
CA ASN A 46 1.36 -6.10 1.65
C ASN A 46 0.32 -6.15 0.52
N HIS A 47 0.52 -7.03 -0.47
CA HIS A 47 -0.37 -7.17 -1.63
C HIS A 47 -0.72 -8.64 -1.92
N ILE A 48 -1.97 -9.04 -1.64
CA ILE A 48 -2.43 -10.45 -1.69
C ILE A 48 -3.62 -10.69 -2.64
N SER A 49 -4.27 -9.63 -3.14
CA SER A 49 -5.45 -9.73 -4.01
C SER A 49 -5.59 -8.53 -4.94
N HIS A 50 -6.21 -8.72 -6.10
CA HIS A 50 -6.61 -7.61 -6.97
C HIS A 50 -7.68 -6.68 -6.35
N LEU A 51 -8.36 -7.11 -5.27
CA LEU A 51 -9.29 -6.26 -4.51
C LEU A 51 -8.59 -5.26 -3.59
N ASP A 52 -7.31 -5.47 -3.31
CA ASP A 52 -6.58 -4.69 -2.32
C ASP A 52 -6.64 -3.17 -2.56
N PRO A 53 -6.40 -2.66 -3.78
CA PRO A 53 -6.44 -1.22 -3.98
C PRO A 53 -7.79 -0.59 -3.69
N ALA A 54 -8.89 -1.28 -4.00
CA ALA A 54 -10.24 -0.79 -3.71
C ALA A 54 -10.54 -0.79 -2.20
N VAL A 55 -10.12 -1.86 -1.51
CA VAL A 55 -10.30 -2.02 -0.06
C VAL A 55 -9.46 -0.99 0.69
N ASP A 56 -8.20 -0.81 0.30
CA ASP A 56 -7.27 0.15 0.92
C ASP A 56 -7.68 1.59 0.62
N ALA A 57 -8.22 1.87 -0.58
CA ALA A 57 -8.78 3.18 -0.89
C ALA A 57 -9.93 3.55 0.05
N VAL A 58 -10.86 2.60 0.30
CA VAL A 58 -11.96 2.82 1.24
C VAL A 58 -11.44 2.94 2.68
N PHE A 59 -10.44 2.14 3.07
CA PHE A 59 -9.81 2.21 4.39
C PHE A 59 -9.22 3.60 4.66
N VAL A 60 -8.35 4.11 3.78
CA VAL A 60 -7.72 5.44 3.91
C VAL A 60 -8.76 6.57 3.81
N HIS A 61 -9.75 6.43 2.92
CA HIS A 61 -10.82 7.43 2.79
C HIS A 61 -11.69 7.53 4.06
N ARG A 62 -11.86 6.45 4.81
CA ARG A 62 -12.52 6.48 6.13
C ARG A 62 -11.72 7.27 7.18
N GLN A 63 -10.38 7.35 7.03
CA GLN A 63 -9.54 8.22 7.85
C GLN A 63 -9.59 9.70 7.41
N LYS A 64 -10.54 10.06 6.53
CA LYS A 64 -10.74 11.41 5.96
C LYS A 64 -9.60 11.88 5.06
N ARG A 65 -8.84 10.95 4.49
CA ARG A 65 -7.71 11.18 3.60
C ARG A 65 -7.98 10.56 2.22
N VAL A 66 -7.29 11.08 1.21
CA VAL A 66 -7.36 10.57 -0.17
C VAL A 66 -6.02 9.89 -0.49
N PRO A 67 -6.01 8.57 -0.70
CA PRO A 67 -4.76 7.86 -1.02
C PRO A 67 -4.32 8.13 -2.46
N ARG A 68 -3.00 8.15 -2.67
CA ARG A 68 -2.34 8.13 -3.98
C ARG A 68 -1.60 6.82 -4.10
N PHE A 69 -2.11 5.91 -4.91
CA PHE A 69 -1.48 4.62 -5.18
C PHE A 69 -0.51 4.72 -6.35
N LEU A 70 0.59 3.99 -6.26
CA LEU A 70 1.40 3.66 -7.41
C LEU A 70 0.75 2.48 -8.13
N PHE A 71 0.31 2.66 -9.38
CA PHE A 71 -0.41 1.64 -10.13
C PHE A 71 0.18 1.43 -11.53
N LYS A 72 -0.09 0.28 -12.13
CA LYS A 72 0.41 -0.04 -13.48
C LYS A 72 -0.23 0.90 -14.52
N GLU A 73 0.59 1.61 -15.28
CA GLU A 73 0.16 2.59 -16.29
C GLU A 73 -0.90 2.05 -17.26
N SER A 74 -0.81 0.76 -17.64
CA SER A 74 -1.80 0.15 -18.55
C SER A 74 -3.25 0.19 -18.02
N LEU A 75 -3.47 0.38 -16.70
CA LEU A 75 -4.81 0.53 -16.12
C LEU A 75 -5.47 1.86 -16.53
N MET A 76 -4.70 2.88 -16.93
CA MET A 76 -5.26 4.13 -17.47
C MET A 76 -6.05 3.92 -18.76
N ARG A 77 -5.78 2.83 -19.48
CA ARG A 77 -6.47 2.46 -20.71
C ARG A 77 -7.74 1.64 -20.48
N ALA A 78 -8.00 1.25 -19.21
CA ALA A 78 -9.21 0.48 -18.88
C ALA A 78 -10.45 1.39 -18.99
N PRO A 79 -11.53 0.95 -19.68
CA PRO A 79 -12.67 1.82 -20.03
C PRO A 79 -13.34 2.51 -18.84
N ILE A 80 -13.48 1.82 -17.72
CA ILE A 80 -14.16 2.31 -16.51
C ILE A 80 -13.15 2.83 -15.48
N LEU A 81 -12.09 2.05 -15.22
CA LEU A 81 -11.10 2.37 -14.19
C LEU A 81 -10.15 3.49 -14.62
N GLY A 82 -9.84 3.58 -15.91
CA GLY A 82 -8.89 4.57 -16.44
C GLY A 82 -9.24 6.01 -16.07
N PRO A 83 -10.44 6.50 -16.38
CA PRO A 83 -10.86 7.85 -15.99
C PRO A 83 -10.85 8.09 -14.49
N ILE A 84 -11.25 7.10 -13.69
CA ILE A 84 -11.26 7.18 -12.23
C ILE A 84 -9.82 7.31 -11.71
N VAL A 85 -8.92 6.46 -12.18
CA VAL A 85 -7.52 6.43 -11.77
C VAL A 85 -6.81 7.73 -12.16
N ALA A 86 -6.97 8.16 -13.41
CA ALA A 86 -6.39 9.42 -13.89
C ALA A 86 -6.92 10.64 -13.14
N GLY A 87 -8.24 10.73 -13.00
CA GLY A 87 -8.90 11.90 -12.41
C GLY A 87 -8.83 11.96 -10.88
N SER A 88 -8.54 10.84 -10.19
CA SER A 88 -8.35 10.81 -8.74
C SER A 88 -6.90 11.07 -8.30
N GLY A 89 -6.00 11.42 -9.24
CA GLY A 89 -4.61 11.79 -8.95
C GLY A 89 -3.76 10.59 -8.52
N GLN A 90 -4.01 9.43 -9.08
CA GLN A 90 -3.19 8.25 -8.85
C GLN A 90 -1.88 8.34 -9.64
N ILE A 91 -0.84 7.64 -9.21
CA ILE A 91 0.52 7.74 -9.74
C ILE A 91 0.80 6.57 -10.67
N PRO A 92 0.89 6.78 -12.01
CA PRO A 92 1.18 5.70 -12.95
C PRO A 92 2.62 5.22 -12.83
N VAL A 93 2.83 3.90 -12.96
CA VAL A 93 4.14 3.27 -12.94
C VAL A 93 4.34 2.45 -14.22
N SER A 94 5.36 2.84 -14.99
CA SER A 94 5.90 2.05 -16.09
C SER A 94 7.07 1.21 -15.58
N ARG A 95 6.86 -0.09 -15.43
CA ARG A 95 7.86 -1.02 -14.89
C ARG A 95 8.92 -1.35 -15.94
N GLY A 96 10.18 -1.46 -15.51
CA GLY A 96 11.27 -1.94 -16.38
C GLY A 96 11.89 -0.90 -17.30
N SER A 97 11.60 0.39 -17.12
CA SER A 97 12.12 1.48 -17.93
C SER A 97 12.72 2.61 -17.07
N ALA A 98 13.40 3.57 -17.70
CA ALA A 98 13.80 4.83 -17.08
C ALA A 98 12.62 5.57 -16.44
N ALA A 99 11.41 5.37 -16.93
CA ALA A 99 10.14 5.89 -16.41
C ALA A 99 9.78 5.40 -14.99
N ALA A 100 10.44 4.36 -14.46
CA ALA A 100 10.30 4.02 -13.04
C ALA A 100 10.82 5.15 -12.12
N GLY A 101 11.82 5.91 -12.57
CA GLY A 101 12.29 7.11 -11.90
C GLY A 101 11.25 8.22 -11.85
N ASP A 102 10.50 8.42 -12.95
CA ASP A 102 9.46 9.45 -13.05
C ASP A 102 8.29 9.16 -12.10
N SER A 103 7.93 7.90 -11.93
CA SER A 103 6.89 7.49 -10.99
C SER A 103 7.28 7.77 -9.54
N LEU A 104 8.54 7.55 -9.18
CA LEU A 104 9.05 7.90 -7.84
C LEU A 104 9.13 9.43 -7.66
N LYS A 105 9.43 10.18 -8.72
CA LYS A 105 9.38 11.65 -8.70
C LYS A 105 7.96 12.14 -8.44
N ALA A 106 6.96 11.63 -9.15
CA ALA A 106 5.55 12.00 -8.93
C ALA A 106 5.07 11.62 -7.51
N ALA A 107 5.53 10.49 -6.97
CA ALA A 107 5.24 10.11 -5.59
C ALA A 107 5.92 11.05 -4.57
N HIS A 108 7.15 11.47 -4.84
CA HIS A 108 7.86 12.48 -4.04
C HIS A 108 7.09 13.81 -4.03
N GLU A 109 6.70 14.32 -5.20
CA GLU A 109 5.90 15.54 -5.33
C GLU A 109 4.58 15.45 -4.55
N ALA A 110 3.88 14.33 -4.65
CA ALA A 110 2.66 14.10 -3.88
C ALA A 110 2.90 14.15 -2.35
N LEU A 111 4.01 13.60 -1.86
CA LEU A 111 4.38 13.72 -0.44
C LEU A 111 4.70 15.16 -0.07
N GLN A 112 5.43 15.92 -0.90
CA GLN A 112 5.70 17.33 -0.67
C GLN A 112 4.41 18.16 -0.63
N ASP A 113 3.40 17.79 -1.40
CA ASP A 113 2.05 18.40 -1.39
C ASP A 113 1.18 17.98 -0.19
N GLY A 114 1.76 17.29 0.79
CA GLY A 114 1.04 16.85 1.99
C GLY A 114 0.05 15.71 1.75
N LYS A 115 0.20 14.93 0.67
CA LYS A 115 -0.68 13.80 0.34
C LYS A 115 -0.24 12.51 1.03
N ILE A 116 -1.17 11.56 1.11
CA ILE A 116 -0.86 10.18 1.47
C ILE A 116 -0.49 9.40 0.21
N VAL A 117 0.70 8.81 0.21
CA VAL A 117 1.13 7.86 -0.82
C VAL A 117 1.03 6.45 -0.26
N VAL A 118 0.40 5.54 -1.00
CA VAL A 118 0.30 4.11 -0.68
C VAL A 118 1.16 3.32 -1.65
N ILE A 119 2.05 2.50 -1.12
CA ILE A 119 2.93 1.67 -1.93
C ILE A 119 2.86 0.22 -1.48
N TYR A 120 2.85 -0.69 -2.45
CA TYR A 120 3.06 -2.12 -2.28
C TYR A 120 4.47 -2.46 -2.72
N PRO A 121 5.45 -2.62 -1.80
CA PRO A 121 6.85 -2.84 -2.18
C PRO A 121 7.06 -4.09 -3.02
N GLU A 122 6.22 -5.11 -2.86
CA GLU A 122 6.21 -6.32 -3.68
C GLU A 122 5.95 -6.03 -5.17
N GLY A 123 5.39 -4.87 -5.49
CA GLY A 123 5.10 -4.43 -6.86
C GLY A 123 4.05 -5.27 -7.59
N THR A 124 3.63 -6.39 -7.07
CA THR A 124 2.59 -7.29 -7.57
C THR A 124 1.98 -8.05 -6.41
N ILE A 125 0.90 -8.80 -6.66
CA ILE A 125 0.37 -9.74 -5.67
C ILE A 125 1.49 -10.73 -5.31
N THR A 126 1.66 -10.98 -3.99
CA THR A 126 2.69 -11.90 -3.49
C THR A 126 2.61 -13.23 -4.21
N LYS A 127 3.76 -13.82 -4.51
CA LYS A 127 3.87 -15.15 -5.13
C LYS A 127 3.78 -16.28 -4.11
N ASP A 128 3.64 -15.97 -2.83
CA ASP A 128 3.44 -16.96 -1.78
C ASP A 128 1.98 -17.41 -1.74
N PRO A 129 1.67 -18.71 -1.96
CA PRO A 129 0.31 -19.23 -1.87
C PRO A 129 -0.31 -19.04 -0.47
N ALA A 130 0.52 -19.02 0.59
CA ALA A 130 0.08 -18.73 1.95
C ALA A 130 -0.17 -17.24 2.21
N GLY A 131 0.19 -16.35 1.24
CA GLY A 131 -0.09 -14.92 1.31
C GLY A 131 0.92 -14.11 2.15
N TRP A 132 2.08 -14.68 2.48
CA TRP A 132 3.14 -13.93 3.15
C TRP A 132 3.88 -13.03 2.15
N PRO A 133 4.32 -11.84 2.58
CA PRO A 133 5.19 -11.00 1.76
C PRO A 133 6.48 -11.71 1.39
N LYS A 134 6.94 -11.51 0.15
CA LYS A 134 8.22 -12.03 -0.33
C LYS A 134 9.11 -10.90 -0.84
N GLU A 135 9.71 -11.12 -2.01
CA GLU A 135 10.60 -10.14 -2.65
C GLU A 135 9.97 -8.76 -2.74
N SER A 136 10.73 -7.73 -2.41
CA SER A 136 10.28 -6.35 -2.40
C SER A 136 11.28 -5.42 -3.09
N PHE A 137 10.75 -4.50 -3.88
CA PHE A 137 11.54 -3.46 -4.55
C PHE A 137 11.89 -2.32 -3.59
N THR A 138 13.05 -1.72 -3.80
CA THR A 138 13.58 -0.64 -2.96
C THR A 138 12.94 0.75 -3.18
N GLY A 139 11.91 0.83 -4.01
CA GLY A 139 11.21 2.09 -4.32
C GLY A 139 10.61 2.76 -3.08
N ALA A 140 10.00 1.98 -2.18
CA ALA A 140 9.47 2.49 -0.91
C ALA A 140 10.56 3.08 -0.01
N ALA A 141 11.68 2.37 0.15
CA ALA A 141 12.83 2.84 0.91
C ALA A 141 13.43 4.13 0.31
N ARG A 142 13.50 4.22 -1.02
CA ARG A 142 13.96 5.43 -1.69
C ARG A 142 13.07 6.62 -1.39
N LEU A 143 11.74 6.46 -1.47
CA LEU A 143 10.79 7.52 -1.11
C LEU A 143 10.92 7.92 0.36
N ALA A 144 11.04 6.95 1.26
CA ALA A 144 11.14 7.18 2.70
C ALA A 144 12.42 7.95 3.09
N LEU A 145 13.55 7.64 2.44
CA LEU A 145 14.83 8.31 2.73
C LEU A 145 14.98 9.67 2.03
N GLN A 146 14.21 9.92 0.96
CA GLN A 146 14.19 11.20 0.26
C GLN A 146 13.19 12.21 0.85
N ASN A 147 12.30 11.75 1.73
CA ASN A 147 11.23 12.56 2.31
C ASN A 147 11.25 12.44 3.83
N ASP A 148 11.17 13.56 4.52
CA ASP A 148 11.00 13.56 5.98
C ASP A 148 9.52 13.47 6.35
N VAL A 149 8.95 12.29 6.10
CA VAL A 149 7.53 12.01 6.32
C VAL A 149 7.37 10.74 7.17
N PRO A 150 6.27 10.61 7.93
CA PRO A 150 5.93 9.36 8.59
C PRO A 150 5.81 8.21 7.60
N VAL A 151 6.53 7.12 7.86
CA VAL A 151 6.46 5.86 7.11
C VAL A 151 5.72 4.85 7.97
N ILE A 152 4.54 4.44 7.55
CA ILE A 152 3.62 3.64 8.37
C ILE A 152 3.43 2.28 7.73
N PRO A 153 3.89 1.20 8.38
CA PRO A 153 3.63 -0.16 7.93
C PRO A 153 2.19 -0.55 8.24
N ILE A 154 1.54 -1.20 7.29
CA ILE A 154 0.15 -1.65 7.43
C ILE A 154 0.04 -3.06 6.85
N ALA A 155 -0.42 -4.01 7.66
CA ALA A 155 -0.79 -5.32 7.19
C ALA A 155 -2.28 -5.40 6.88
N ARG A 156 -2.62 -6.16 5.84
CA ARG A 156 -4.01 -6.48 5.48
C ARG A 156 -4.17 -7.96 5.24
N TRP A 157 -5.29 -8.52 5.73
CA TRP A 157 -5.67 -9.92 5.51
C TRP A 157 -7.14 -10.06 5.16
N GLY A 158 -7.48 -11.15 4.42
CA GLY A 158 -8.86 -11.55 4.12
C GLY A 158 -9.33 -11.26 2.69
N THR A 159 -8.69 -10.36 1.95
CA THR A 159 -9.08 -10.03 0.56
C THR A 159 -8.89 -11.19 -0.40
N SER A 160 -7.84 -12.00 -0.23
CA SER A 160 -7.58 -13.21 -1.03
C SER A 160 -8.64 -14.30 -0.83
N GLN A 161 -9.33 -14.31 0.32
CA GLN A 161 -10.45 -15.22 0.59
C GLN A 161 -11.71 -14.85 -0.18
N ILE A 162 -11.83 -13.57 -0.60
CA ILE A 162 -12.94 -13.08 -1.42
C ILE A 162 -12.60 -13.21 -2.90
N PHE A 163 -11.43 -12.72 -3.30
CA PHE A 163 -10.93 -12.82 -4.66
C PHE A 163 -9.47 -13.29 -4.64
N ASN A 164 -9.28 -14.57 -4.95
CA ASN A 164 -7.96 -15.17 -4.96
C ASN A 164 -7.17 -14.69 -6.18
N GLY A 165 -6.00 -14.09 -5.95
CA GLY A 165 -5.14 -13.51 -6.98
C GLY A 165 -4.60 -14.54 -8.00
N TYR A 166 -4.46 -15.80 -7.60
CA TYR A 166 -3.95 -16.89 -8.42
C TYR A 166 -5.04 -17.59 -9.21
N THR A 167 -6.03 -18.14 -8.51
CA THR A 167 -7.10 -18.96 -9.11
C THR A 167 -8.17 -18.12 -9.78
N LYS A 168 -8.18 -16.79 -9.58
CA LYS A 168 -9.21 -15.84 -10.03
C LYS A 168 -10.61 -16.16 -9.53
N LYS A 169 -10.71 -17.04 -8.51
CA LYS A 169 -11.97 -17.45 -7.92
C LYS A 169 -12.52 -16.32 -7.05
N PHE A 170 -13.79 -15.95 -7.29
CA PHE A 170 -14.53 -14.99 -6.48
C PHE A 170 -15.48 -15.72 -5.54
N THR A 171 -15.28 -15.58 -4.22
CA THR A 171 -15.99 -16.31 -3.18
C THR A 171 -16.43 -15.33 -2.08
N PRO A 172 -17.44 -14.47 -2.33
CA PRO A 172 -17.87 -13.45 -1.37
C PRO A 172 -18.63 -14.03 -0.18
N PHE A 173 -19.19 -15.23 -0.33
CA PHE A 173 -19.99 -15.90 0.72
C PHE A 173 -19.30 -17.19 1.19
N PRO A 174 -19.47 -17.58 2.49
CA PRO A 174 -20.02 -16.74 3.56
C PRO A 174 -19.21 -15.45 3.74
N ARG A 175 -19.84 -14.41 4.31
CA ARG A 175 -19.24 -13.07 4.46
C ARG A 175 -17.88 -13.12 5.16
N LYS A 176 -16.83 -12.69 4.47
CA LYS A 176 -15.45 -12.71 4.96
C LYS A 176 -15.15 -11.47 5.79
N THR A 177 -14.10 -11.54 6.61
CA THR A 177 -13.58 -10.39 7.34
C THR A 177 -12.29 -9.91 6.67
N ILE A 178 -12.21 -8.60 6.43
CA ILE A 178 -10.98 -7.94 6.00
C ILE A 178 -10.47 -7.13 7.18
N THR A 179 -9.26 -7.44 7.60
CA THR A 179 -8.59 -6.76 8.71
C THR A 179 -7.43 -5.92 8.17
N HIS A 180 -7.35 -4.65 8.62
CA HIS A 180 -6.16 -3.82 8.49
C HIS A 180 -5.58 -3.62 9.88
N SER A 181 -4.27 -3.86 10.03
CA SER A 181 -3.50 -3.54 11.24
C SER A 181 -2.44 -2.49 10.89
N VAL A 182 -2.50 -1.37 11.58
CA VAL A 182 -1.62 -0.20 11.36
C VAL A 182 -0.55 -0.19 12.44
N GLY A 183 0.72 -0.29 12.03
CA GLY A 183 1.88 -0.17 12.91
C GLY A 183 2.17 1.27 13.31
N ASP A 184 3.15 1.43 14.19
CA ASP A 184 3.69 2.74 14.53
C ASP A 184 4.57 3.27 13.39
N PRO A 185 4.72 4.60 13.25
CA PRO A 185 5.65 5.15 12.28
C PRO A 185 7.06 4.62 12.53
N LEU A 186 7.73 4.17 11.45
CA LEU A 186 9.08 3.62 11.53
C LEU A 186 10.09 4.72 11.83
N ASP A 187 10.98 4.48 12.79
CA ASP A 187 12.14 5.35 12.99
C ASP A 187 13.24 5.01 11.98
N LEU A 188 13.39 5.86 10.99
CA LEU A 188 14.40 5.75 9.94
C LEU A 188 15.50 6.84 10.08
N SER A 189 15.60 7.51 11.21
CA SER A 189 16.54 8.62 11.45
C SER A 189 17.99 8.22 11.21
N ALA A 190 18.40 7.03 11.65
CA ALA A 190 19.75 6.49 11.43
C ALA A 190 20.11 6.28 9.96
N TYR A 191 19.12 6.17 9.08
CA TYR A 191 19.31 5.91 7.64
C TYR A 191 19.27 7.16 6.77
N ARG A 192 18.82 8.31 7.31
CA ARG A 192 18.68 9.58 6.55
C ARG A 192 20.00 10.31 6.33
N GLY A 193 21.07 9.95 7.04
CA GLY A 193 22.40 10.55 6.86
C GLY A 193 23.20 9.93 5.73
N GLY A 194 24.16 10.68 5.17
CA GLY A 194 25.09 10.21 4.16
C GLY A 194 24.45 9.86 2.81
N ASN A 195 24.97 8.82 2.13
CA ASN A 195 24.43 8.40 0.83
C ASN A 195 23.13 7.61 0.98
N THR A 196 21.98 8.31 0.89
CA THR A 196 20.65 7.73 0.94
C THR A 196 20.28 6.88 -0.29
N ARG A 197 21.12 6.85 -1.33
CA ARG A 197 20.93 6.07 -2.56
C ARG A 197 21.76 4.78 -2.59
N SER A 198 22.52 4.49 -1.53
CA SER A 198 23.29 3.24 -1.42
C SER A 198 22.36 2.03 -1.54
N ALA A 199 22.69 1.09 -2.44
CA ALA A 199 21.87 -0.10 -2.67
C ALA A 199 21.73 -0.98 -1.42
N SER A 200 22.79 -1.08 -0.60
CA SER A 200 22.75 -1.80 0.67
C SER A 200 21.79 -1.16 1.65
N LYS A 201 21.89 0.17 1.84
CA LYS A 201 20.99 0.91 2.72
C LYS A 201 19.52 0.82 2.28
N LEU A 202 19.27 0.94 0.97
CA LEU A 202 17.91 0.80 0.44
C LEU A 202 17.33 -0.60 0.67
N ARG A 203 18.13 -1.67 0.50
CA ARG A 203 17.69 -3.04 0.82
C ARG A 203 17.39 -3.21 2.31
N GLU A 204 18.26 -2.70 3.17
CA GLU A 204 18.08 -2.79 4.63
C GLU A 204 16.81 -2.07 5.08
N VAL A 205 16.58 -0.83 4.63
CA VAL A 205 15.36 -0.08 4.95
C VAL A 205 14.11 -0.77 4.38
N THR A 206 14.19 -1.34 3.17
CA THR A 206 13.08 -2.13 2.61
C THR A 206 12.78 -3.34 3.49
N LYS A 207 13.83 -4.03 3.98
CA LYS A 207 13.67 -5.16 4.90
C LYS A 207 12.98 -4.72 6.19
N ILE A 208 13.41 -3.64 6.83
CA ILE A 208 12.79 -3.11 8.05
C ILE A 208 11.29 -2.86 7.84
N MET A 209 10.92 -2.20 6.74
CA MET A 209 9.52 -1.94 6.40
C MET A 209 8.71 -3.22 6.26
N MET A 210 9.25 -4.21 5.55
CA MET A 210 8.53 -5.44 5.26
C MET A 210 8.52 -6.42 6.44
N ASP A 211 9.54 -6.41 7.28
CA ASP A 211 9.55 -7.17 8.53
C ASP A 211 8.41 -6.70 9.45
N ASP A 212 8.19 -5.39 9.55
CA ASP A 212 7.09 -4.84 10.37
C ASP A 212 5.71 -5.16 9.76
N VAL A 213 5.56 -5.05 8.42
CA VAL A 213 4.34 -5.49 7.74
C VAL A 213 4.09 -6.99 7.97
N THR A 214 5.14 -7.81 7.92
CA THR A 214 5.05 -9.26 8.13
C THR A 214 4.69 -9.60 9.58
N ARG A 215 5.27 -8.91 10.55
CA ARG A 215 4.93 -9.04 11.98
C ARG A 215 3.46 -8.72 12.22
N LEU A 216 2.99 -7.55 11.74
CA LEU A 216 1.58 -7.15 11.82
C LEU A 216 0.64 -8.15 11.14
N LEU A 217 1.09 -8.75 10.02
CA LEU A 217 0.33 -9.78 9.32
C LEU A 217 0.22 -11.06 10.17
N GLY A 218 1.30 -11.46 10.84
CA GLY A 218 1.30 -12.57 11.78
C GLY A 218 0.30 -12.36 12.93
N GLU A 219 0.29 -11.16 13.49
CA GLU A 219 -0.64 -10.80 14.57
C GLU A 219 -2.11 -10.94 14.16
N ILE A 220 -2.50 -10.44 12.98
CA ILE A 220 -3.90 -10.54 12.52
C ILE A 220 -4.29 -11.93 12.01
N ARG A 221 -3.32 -12.78 11.68
CA ARG A 221 -3.54 -14.16 11.28
C ARG A 221 -3.47 -15.14 12.46
N HIS A 222 -2.89 -14.70 13.59
CA HIS A 222 -2.50 -15.55 14.72
C HIS A 222 -1.58 -16.69 14.29
N GLU A 223 -0.62 -16.36 13.41
CA GLU A 223 0.35 -17.29 12.84
C GLU A 223 1.76 -16.70 12.94
N GLU A 224 2.75 -17.55 13.20
CA GLU A 224 4.16 -17.16 13.13
C GLU A 224 4.56 -16.92 11.66
N PRO A 225 5.24 -15.81 11.35
CA PRO A 225 5.80 -15.59 10.03
C PRO A 225 6.76 -16.73 9.65
N PRO A 226 6.80 -17.14 8.38
CA PRO A 226 7.75 -18.16 7.96
C PRO A 226 9.18 -17.70 8.25
N SER A 227 9.98 -18.58 8.86
CA SER A 227 11.40 -18.31 9.09
C SER A 227 12.08 -18.08 7.73
N VAL A 228 12.73 -16.92 7.56
CA VAL A 228 13.55 -16.64 6.36
C VAL A 228 14.72 -17.64 6.38
N LYS A 229 14.73 -18.59 5.45
CA LYS A 229 15.89 -19.46 5.30
C LYS A 229 17.08 -18.63 4.81
N PRO A 230 18.30 -18.81 5.39
CA PRO A 230 19.50 -18.22 4.82
C PRO A 230 19.68 -18.75 3.40
N GLY A 231 19.47 -17.88 2.40
CA GLY A 231 19.56 -18.24 0.96
C GLY A 231 18.41 -17.72 0.10
N ASP A 232 17.27 -17.28 0.65
CA ASP A 232 16.14 -16.73 -0.11
C ASP A 232 16.26 -15.20 -0.37
N THR A 233 17.40 -14.60 -0.04
CA THR A 233 17.74 -13.21 -0.37
C THR A 233 18.74 -13.21 -1.53
N ALA A 234 18.25 -13.32 -2.74
CA ALA A 234 19.04 -13.08 -3.96
C ALA A 234 18.65 -11.72 -4.56
#